data_3c8739c41f018c5f7740c4ad853c6699
#
_entry.id   3c8739c41f018c5f7740c4ad853c6699
#
_cell.length_a   1.000
_cell.length_b   1.000
_cell.length_c   1.000
_cell.angle_alpha   90.00
_cell.angle_beta   90.00
_cell.angle_gamma   90.00
#
_symmetry.space_group_name_H-M   'P 1'
#
loop_
_entity.id
_entity.type
_entity.pdbx_description
1 polymer ?
#
loop_
_entity_poly.entity_id
_entity_poly.type
_entity_poly.pdbx_seq_one_letter_code
_entity_poly.pdbx_strand_id
1 'polypeptide(L)'
;MKLYKELDSIYSQFSKAVELNLEVEAISRLEFASAKNQALQIKNKYQQAQRDYTIALQKLNLWLGSEIIYTVPDDYQSNVLGSNFNKNVSQHPELLFSRKRVEEAEANYDVARANLLPTFNLQGGIQQVNGNSGFYTYQAGISIPLFSGSDKSRAKAAKIASQIVTADADFKERQIESEYQQALQAYQKWEEAWQFYKNESLPLAEEQRKGALLAYREGAVDYAAFTQIIRDAIQTEMDALEALEQYLTALFKLEYYTL
;
A
#
# COMPACT_ATOMS: atom_id res chain seq x y z
N MET A 1 17.17 9.28 4.38
CA MET A 1 18.46 9.20 5.10
C MET A 1 19.58 9.92 4.34
N LYS A 2 19.83 9.63 3.04
CA LYS A 2 20.92 10.22 2.23
C LYS A 2 20.90 11.77 2.25
N LEU A 3 19.76 12.38 1.98
CA LEU A 3 19.58 13.84 2.02
C LEU A 3 20.05 14.45 3.35
N TYR A 4 19.59 13.92 4.49
CA TYR A 4 19.99 14.47 5.80
C TYR A 4 21.46 14.24 6.13
N LYS A 5 22.10 13.20 5.59
CA LYS A 5 23.54 12.98 5.71
C LYS A 5 24.34 14.08 4.97
N GLU A 6 23.91 14.41 3.76
CA GLU A 6 24.52 15.49 2.97
C GLU A 6 24.31 16.85 3.63
N LEU A 7 23.10 17.12 4.12
CA LEU A 7 22.80 18.36 4.85
C LEU A 7 23.60 18.48 6.16
N ASP A 8 23.75 17.41 6.93
CA ASP A 8 24.58 17.41 8.15
C ASP A 8 26.03 17.80 7.83
N SER A 9 26.58 17.28 6.72
CA SER A 9 27.91 17.66 6.24
C SER A 9 28.00 19.16 5.88
N ILE A 10 27.02 19.68 5.12
CA ILE A 10 26.97 21.10 4.71
C ILE A 10 26.86 22.03 5.91
N TYR A 11 25.89 21.77 6.79
CA TYR A 11 25.67 22.60 7.97
C TYR A 11 26.78 22.51 9.00
N SER A 12 27.48 21.36 9.09
CA SER A 12 28.68 21.24 9.92
C SER A 12 29.82 22.12 9.40
N GLN A 13 30.06 22.12 8.09
CA GLN A 13 31.05 22.98 7.46
C GLN A 13 30.68 24.46 7.59
N PHE A 14 29.40 24.77 7.37
CA PHE A 14 28.87 26.13 7.52
C PHE A 14 29.02 26.64 8.96
N SER A 15 28.67 25.86 9.98
CA SER A 15 28.80 26.23 11.39
C SER A 15 30.24 26.54 11.76
N LYS A 16 31.24 25.84 11.22
CA LYS A 16 32.66 26.14 11.42
C LYS A 16 33.08 27.46 10.76
N ALA A 17 32.59 27.74 9.53
CA ALA A 17 32.88 29.00 8.86
C ALA A 17 32.28 30.18 9.61
N VAL A 18 31.07 30.03 10.15
CA VAL A 18 30.40 31.05 10.97
C VAL A 18 31.13 31.27 12.30
N GLU A 19 31.69 30.24 12.91
CA GLU A 19 32.50 30.36 14.15
C GLU A 19 33.76 31.16 13.90
N LEU A 20 34.47 30.94 12.80
CA LEU A 20 35.64 31.73 12.41
C LEU A 20 35.27 33.19 12.12
N ASN A 21 34.14 33.45 11.47
CA ASN A 21 33.66 34.79 11.19
C ASN A 21 33.26 35.56 12.47
N LEU A 22 32.79 34.86 13.50
CA LEU A 22 32.52 35.47 14.81
C LEU A 22 33.81 35.88 15.52
N GLU A 23 34.89 35.07 15.44
CA GLU A 23 36.18 35.38 16.05
C GLU A 23 36.81 36.66 15.47
N VAL A 24 36.55 36.96 14.19
CA VAL A 24 37.02 38.19 13.52
C VAL A 24 35.97 39.32 13.51
N GLU A 25 34.92 39.20 14.34
CA GLU A 25 33.82 40.17 14.46
C GLU A 25 33.07 40.48 13.14
N ALA A 26 33.16 39.61 12.14
CA ALA A 26 32.50 39.77 10.85
C ALA A 26 31.01 39.46 10.88
N ILE A 27 30.52 38.80 11.92
CA ILE A 27 29.10 38.46 12.11
C ILE A 27 28.64 38.68 13.55
N SER A 28 27.33 38.81 13.74
CA SER A 28 26.74 38.98 15.06
C SER A 28 26.65 37.64 15.85
N ARG A 29 26.63 37.75 17.19
CA ARG A 29 26.36 36.59 18.07
C ARG A 29 25.02 35.92 17.78
N LEU A 30 24.02 36.68 17.30
CA LEU A 30 22.68 36.14 16.96
C LEU A 30 22.76 35.24 15.72
N GLU A 31 23.51 35.69 14.69
CA GLU A 31 23.74 34.87 13.47
C GLU A 31 24.50 33.59 13.80
N PHE A 32 25.53 33.66 14.63
CA PHE A 32 26.25 32.48 15.12
C PHE A 32 25.31 31.51 15.86
N ALA A 33 24.51 32.01 16.82
CA ALA A 33 23.58 31.19 17.58
C ALA A 33 22.53 30.52 16.67
N SER A 34 22.04 31.26 15.66
CA SER A 34 21.09 30.75 14.67
C SER A 34 21.71 29.66 13.81
N ALA A 35 22.91 29.88 13.27
CA ALA A 35 23.64 28.88 12.46
C ALA A 35 23.94 27.61 13.25
N LYS A 36 24.40 27.73 14.49
CA LYS A 36 24.66 26.60 15.37
C LYS A 36 23.41 25.83 15.70
N ASN A 37 22.29 26.49 15.96
CA ASN A 37 21.02 25.85 16.23
C ASN A 37 20.53 25.08 14.99
N GLN A 38 20.64 25.63 13.79
CA GLN A 38 20.28 24.95 12.55
C GLN A 38 21.14 23.68 12.32
N ALA A 39 22.46 23.78 12.52
CA ALA A 39 23.34 22.61 12.42
C ALA A 39 22.95 21.49 13.40
N LEU A 40 22.62 21.86 14.65
CA LEU A 40 22.15 20.89 15.65
C LEU A 40 20.80 20.26 15.26
N GLN A 41 19.86 21.02 14.71
CA GLN A 41 18.58 20.53 14.22
C GLN A 41 18.75 19.55 13.07
N ILE A 42 19.59 19.86 12.09
CA ILE A 42 19.88 18.96 10.96
C ILE A 42 20.55 17.67 11.44
N LYS A 43 21.52 17.77 12.34
CA LYS A 43 22.15 16.60 12.97
C LYS A 43 21.13 15.70 13.66
N ASN A 44 20.20 16.29 14.43
CA ASN A 44 19.12 15.55 15.08
C ASN A 44 18.19 14.87 14.05
N LYS A 45 17.79 15.58 12.99
CA LYS A 45 17.00 15.01 11.89
C LYS A 45 17.71 13.85 11.19
N TYR A 46 19.03 13.95 10.99
CA TYR A 46 19.82 12.85 10.44
C TYR A 46 19.77 11.61 11.34
N GLN A 47 19.95 11.78 12.65
CA GLN A 47 19.85 10.67 13.61
C GLN A 47 18.45 10.03 13.63
N GLN A 48 17.40 10.84 13.53
CA GLN A 48 16.04 10.33 13.42
C GLN A 48 15.87 9.54 12.13
N ALA A 49 16.30 10.07 10.98
CA ALA A 49 16.22 9.39 9.70
C ALA A 49 17.00 8.06 9.66
N GLN A 50 18.12 7.95 10.40
CA GLN A 50 18.83 6.67 10.57
C GLN A 50 17.98 5.64 11.32
N ARG A 51 17.29 6.06 12.38
CA ARG A 51 16.39 5.17 13.14
C ARG A 51 15.17 4.77 12.33
N ASP A 52 14.56 5.72 11.60
CA ASP A 52 13.41 5.45 10.71
C ASP A 52 13.79 4.45 9.62
N TYR A 53 14.99 4.58 9.04
CA TYR A 53 15.53 3.61 8.10
C TYR A 53 15.65 2.20 8.70
N THR A 54 16.18 2.10 9.93
CA THR A 54 16.29 0.82 10.63
C THR A 54 14.91 0.20 10.89
N ILE A 55 13.93 1.02 11.31
CA ILE A 55 12.54 0.57 11.53
C ILE A 55 11.93 0.08 10.20
N ALA A 56 12.14 0.83 9.11
CA ALA A 56 11.64 0.44 7.79
C ALA A 56 12.25 -0.87 7.30
N LEU A 57 13.57 -1.08 7.50
CA LEU A 57 14.24 -2.35 7.20
C LEU A 57 13.69 -3.52 8.02
N GLN A 58 13.42 -3.32 9.31
CA GLN A 58 12.81 -4.37 10.14
C GLN A 58 11.43 -4.75 9.63
N LYS A 59 10.60 -3.76 9.24
CA LYS A 59 9.29 -4.02 8.62
C LYS A 59 9.43 -4.78 7.31
N LEU A 60 10.35 -4.36 6.43
CA LEU A 60 10.61 -5.05 5.16
C LEU A 60 10.98 -6.53 5.39
N ASN A 61 11.96 -6.78 6.28
CA ASN A 61 12.43 -8.14 6.58
C ASN A 61 11.33 -9.00 7.22
N LEU A 62 10.44 -8.41 8.03
CA LEU A 62 9.26 -9.10 8.57
C LEU A 62 8.32 -9.58 7.44
N TRP A 63 8.02 -8.71 6.47
CA TRP A 63 7.16 -9.06 5.33
C TRP A 63 7.78 -10.09 4.39
N LEU A 64 9.12 -10.07 4.24
CA LEU A 64 9.83 -11.06 3.42
C LEU A 64 9.88 -12.44 4.07
N GLY A 65 9.66 -12.54 5.39
CA GLY A 65 9.62 -13.82 6.12
C GLY A 65 10.90 -14.64 6.00
N SER A 66 12.04 -14.00 5.71
CA SER A 66 13.33 -14.65 5.46
C SER A 66 14.23 -14.55 6.68
N GLU A 67 15.05 -15.59 6.90
CA GLU A 67 16.14 -15.55 7.89
C GLU A 67 17.30 -14.64 7.43
N ILE A 68 17.36 -14.32 6.14
CA ILE A 68 18.37 -13.40 5.57
C ILE A 68 17.91 -11.97 5.81
N ILE A 69 18.77 -11.15 6.39
CA ILE A 69 18.51 -9.72 6.58
C ILE A 69 18.82 -8.99 5.27
N TYR A 70 17.79 -8.52 4.61
CA TYR A 70 17.91 -7.69 3.40
C TYR A 70 18.15 -6.24 3.77
N THR A 71 18.97 -5.57 2.96
CA THR A 71 19.22 -4.13 3.03
C THR A 71 18.94 -3.50 1.68
N VAL A 72 18.60 -2.22 1.67
CA VAL A 72 18.41 -1.46 0.43
C VAL A 72 19.72 -0.73 0.13
N PRO A 73 20.28 -0.84 -1.09
CA PRO A 73 21.47 -0.10 -1.50
C PRO A 73 21.25 1.41 -1.43
N ASP A 74 22.30 2.18 -1.11
CA ASP A 74 22.24 3.64 -1.02
C ASP A 74 21.96 4.31 -2.38
N ASP A 75 22.30 3.64 -3.48
CA ASP A 75 22.11 4.08 -4.87
C ASP A 75 20.89 3.47 -5.55
N TYR A 76 19.95 2.93 -4.75
CA TYR A 76 18.73 2.34 -5.29
C TYR A 76 18.01 3.37 -6.19
N GLN A 77 18.07 3.12 -7.48
CA GLN A 77 17.22 3.80 -8.46
C GLN A 77 16.01 2.91 -8.68
N SER A 78 14.84 3.42 -8.37
CA SER A 78 13.59 2.74 -8.70
C SER A 78 13.46 2.65 -10.22
N ASN A 79 14.03 1.61 -10.82
CA ASN A 79 13.66 1.21 -12.16
C ASN A 79 12.24 0.64 -12.08
N VAL A 80 11.28 1.52 -11.93
CA VAL A 80 9.88 1.16 -12.06
C VAL A 80 9.70 0.81 -13.53
N LEU A 81 9.70 -0.49 -13.80
CA LEU A 81 9.33 -1.03 -15.10
C LEU A 81 7.94 -0.46 -15.41
N GLY A 82 7.84 0.25 -16.53
CA GLY A 82 6.54 0.75 -17.01
C GLY A 82 5.61 -0.44 -17.17
N SER A 83 4.75 -0.62 -16.19
CA SER A 83 3.77 -1.70 -16.19
C SER A 83 2.73 -1.34 -17.23
N ASN A 84 2.59 -2.15 -18.27
CA ASN A 84 1.42 -2.10 -19.13
C ASN A 84 0.24 -2.56 -18.28
N PHE A 85 -0.47 -1.61 -17.67
CA PHE A 85 -1.67 -1.88 -16.90
C PHE A 85 -2.78 -2.39 -17.83
N ASN A 86 -2.79 -3.69 -18.06
CA ASN A 86 -3.88 -4.33 -18.78
C ASN A 86 -5.08 -4.38 -17.83
N LYS A 87 -6.11 -3.58 -18.10
CA LYS A 87 -7.35 -3.57 -17.33
C LYS A 87 -8.01 -4.94 -17.38
N ASN A 88 -7.77 -5.78 -16.40
CA ASN A 88 -8.48 -7.05 -16.24
C ASN A 88 -9.15 -7.16 -14.86
N VAL A 89 -9.83 -6.07 -14.46
CA VAL A 89 -10.55 -5.96 -13.18
C VAL A 89 -11.54 -7.12 -12.98
N SER A 90 -12.08 -7.68 -14.08
CA SER A 90 -13.04 -8.80 -14.01
C SER A 90 -12.46 -10.11 -13.44
N GLN A 91 -11.13 -10.25 -13.42
CA GLN A 91 -10.42 -11.40 -12.83
C GLN A 91 -9.90 -11.13 -11.41
N HIS A 92 -10.21 -9.95 -10.86
CA HIS A 92 -9.78 -9.60 -9.50
C HIS A 92 -10.26 -10.67 -8.49
N PRO A 93 -9.37 -11.17 -7.59
CA PRO A 93 -9.70 -12.27 -6.68
C PRO A 93 -10.95 -12.04 -5.83
N GLU A 94 -11.18 -10.79 -5.37
CA GLU A 94 -12.38 -10.44 -4.60
C GLU A 94 -13.67 -10.57 -5.43
N LEU A 95 -13.64 -10.29 -6.74
CA LEU A 95 -14.80 -10.49 -7.60
C LEU A 95 -15.05 -11.96 -7.85
N LEU A 96 -14.01 -12.74 -8.08
CA LEU A 96 -14.13 -14.19 -8.21
C LEU A 96 -14.71 -14.80 -6.94
N PHE A 97 -14.25 -14.37 -5.77
CA PHE A 97 -14.79 -14.80 -4.48
C PHE A 97 -16.27 -14.40 -4.31
N SER A 98 -16.64 -13.16 -4.64
CA SER A 98 -18.03 -12.71 -4.59
C SER A 98 -18.95 -13.52 -5.49
N ARG A 99 -18.52 -13.85 -6.71
CA ARG A 99 -19.26 -14.71 -7.64
C ARG A 99 -19.46 -16.13 -7.08
N LYS A 100 -18.43 -16.69 -6.44
CA LYS A 100 -18.55 -18.01 -5.78
C LYS A 100 -19.49 -17.99 -4.59
N ARG A 101 -19.58 -16.89 -3.85
CA ARG A 101 -20.58 -16.71 -2.80
C ARG A 101 -22.00 -16.65 -3.35
N VAL A 102 -22.21 -16.03 -4.52
CA VAL A 102 -23.52 -16.05 -5.21
C VAL A 102 -23.91 -17.47 -5.59
N GLU A 103 -22.99 -18.23 -6.23
CA GLU A 103 -23.22 -19.64 -6.60
C GLU A 103 -23.57 -20.48 -5.36
N GLU A 104 -22.86 -20.29 -4.24
CA GLU A 104 -23.15 -20.97 -2.97
C GLU A 104 -24.54 -20.62 -2.45
N ALA A 105 -24.92 -19.35 -2.45
CA ALA A 105 -26.22 -18.91 -1.98
C ALA A 105 -27.38 -19.43 -2.84
N GLU A 106 -27.19 -19.49 -4.14
CA GLU A 106 -28.13 -20.09 -5.10
C GLU A 106 -28.27 -21.60 -4.86
N ALA A 107 -27.16 -22.31 -4.69
CA ALA A 107 -27.17 -23.75 -4.36
C ALA A 107 -27.90 -24.02 -3.02
N ASN A 108 -27.69 -23.17 -2.02
CA ASN A 108 -28.41 -23.28 -0.74
C ASN A 108 -29.92 -23.03 -0.90
N TYR A 109 -30.31 -22.09 -1.76
CA TYR A 109 -31.72 -21.91 -2.12
C TYR A 109 -32.29 -23.14 -2.83
N ASP A 110 -31.57 -23.72 -3.78
CA ASP A 110 -31.99 -24.95 -4.50
C ASP A 110 -32.17 -26.13 -3.54
N VAL A 111 -31.26 -26.33 -2.59
CA VAL A 111 -31.39 -27.32 -1.51
C VAL A 111 -32.66 -27.07 -0.68
N ALA A 112 -32.89 -25.82 -0.25
CA ALA A 112 -34.09 -25.48 0.52
C ALA A 112 -35.38 -25.73 -0.28
N ARG A 113 -35.35 -25.51 -1.59
CA ARG A 113 -36.45 -25.76 -2.51
C ARG A 113 -36.65 -27.26 -2.73
N ALA A 114 -35.55 -28.02 -2.86
CA ALA A 114 -35.63 -29.48 -3.03
C ALA A 114 -36.28 -30.19 -1.85
N ASN A 115 -36.16 -29.68 -0.63
CA ASN A 115 -36.82 -30.17 0.56
C ASN A 115 -38.37 -30.11 0.51
N LEU A 116 -38.92 -29.37 -0.47
CA LEU A 116 -40.38 -29.35 -0.73
C LEU A 116 -40.84 -30.52 -1.64
N LEU A 117 -39.89 -31.22 -2.24
CA LEU A 117 -40.17 -32.34 -3.17
C LEU A 117 -40.15 -33.68 -2.41
N PRO A 118 -40.83 -34.69 -2.93
CA PRO A 118 -40.68 -36.05 -2.42
C PRO A 118 -39.25 -36.54 -2.51
N THR A 119 -38.75 -37.18 -1.47
CA THR A 119 -37.44 -37.83 -1.46
C THR A 119 -37.58 -39.34 -1.59
N PHE A 120 -36.67 -39.90 -2.40
CA PHE A 120 -36.58 -41.35 -2.60
C PHE A 120 -35.34 -41.86 -1.86
N ASN A 121 -35.51 -42.90 -1.07
CA ASN A 121 -34.40 -43.58 -0.42
C ASN A 121 -34.31 -45.01 -0.87
N LEU A 122 -33.09 -45.46 -1.19
CA LEU A 122 -32.77 -46.83 -1.50
C LEU A 122 -31.63 -47.28 -0.59
N GLN A 123 -31.83 -48.32 0.16
CA GLN A 123 -30.84 -48.86 1.08
C GLN A 123 -30.61 -50.33 0.78
N GLY A 124 -29.34 -50.73 0.70
CA GLY A 124 -28.90 -52.11 0.63
C GLY A 124 -27.97 -52.44 1.78
N GLY A 125 -28.08 -53.61 2.34
CA GLY A 125 -27.23 -54.07 3.45
C GLY A 125 -26.93 -55.54 3.39
N ILE A 126 -25.81 -55.95 3.96
CA ILE A 126 -25.42 -57.33 4.21
C ILE A 126 -25.57 -57.56 5.70
N GLN A 127 -26.30 -58.60 6.06
CA GLN A 127 -26.57 -58.92 7.46
C GLN A 127 -26.04 -60.32 7.79
N GLN A 128 -25.49 -60.46 8.97
CA GLN A 128 -25.12 -61.74 9.55
C GLN A 128 -26.12 -62.09 10.64
N VAL A 129 -26.73 -63.26 10.55
CA VAL A 129 -27.70 -63.70 11.54
C VAL A 129 -27.21 -65.05 12.14
N ASN A 130 -27.09 -65.13 13.44
CA ASN A 130 -26.60 -66.24 14.19
C ASN A 130 -25.29 -66.91 13.68
N GLY A 131 -24.32 -66.02 13.31
CA GLY A 131 -23.02 -66.47 12.80
C GLY A 131 -22.96 -66.84 11.33
N ASN A 132 -24.09 -66.87 10.65
CA ASN A 132 -24.18 -67.19 9.20
C ASN A 132 -24.19 -65.84 8.43
N SER A 133 -23.28 -65.65 7.47
CA SER A 133 -23.21 -64.51 6.55
C SER A 133 -23.98 -64.87 5.23
N GLY A 134 -24.37 -63.79 4.51
CA GLY A 134 -25.00 -63.99 3.17
C GLY A 134 -26.47 -63.57 3.09
N PHE A 135 -27.01 -62.96 4.12
CA PHE A 135 -28.33 -62.33 4.08
C PHE A 135 -28.25 -60.94 3.51
N TYR A 136 -28.98 -60.62 2.46
CA TYR A 136 -29.04 -59.32 1.80
C TYR A 136 -30.40 -58.66 2.09
N THR A 137 -30.36 -57.40 2.50
CA THR A 137 -31.56 -56.60 2.74
C THR A 137 -31.60 -55.48 1.73
N TYR A 138 -32.75 -55.29 1.09
CA TYR A 138 -33.01 -54.15 0.21
C TYR A 138 -34.26 -53.44 0.70
N GLN A 139 -34.16 -52.11 0.81
CA GLN A 139 -35.30 -51.27 1.21
C GLN A 139 -35.41 -50.12 0.21
N ALA A 140 -36.61 -49.87 -0.28
CA ALA A 140 -36.97 -48.69 -1.05
C ALA A 140 -38.10 -47.95 -0.36
N GLY A 141 -37.99 -46.62 -0.28
CA GLY A 141 -39.00 -45.80 0.36
C GLY A 141 -39.17 -44.44 -0.34
N ILE A 142 -40.34 -43.87 -0.16
CA ILE A 142 -40.67 -42.49 -0.58
C ILE A 142 -41.12 -41.73 0.66
N SER A 143 -40.56 -40.55 0.87
CA SER A 143 -40.99 -39.59 1.90
C SER A 143 -41.61 -38.37 1.24
N ILE A 144 -42.87 -38.08 1.56
CA ILE A 144 -43.63 -36.97 0.98
C ILE A 144 -43.91 -35.97 2.12
N PRO A 145 -43.45 -34.69 2.01
CA PRO A 145 -43.70 -33.65 3.01
C PRO A 145 -45.18 -33.21 2.96
N LEU A 146 -46.02 -33.69 3.87
CA LEU A 146 -47.46 -33.36 3.90
C LEU A 146 -47.72 -32.00 4.53
N PHE A 147 -46.85 -31.54 5.48
CA PHE A 147 -46.93 -30.25 6.17
C PHE A 147 -45.72 -29.39 5.86
N SER A 148 -45.78 -28.69 4.73
CA SER A 148 -44.64 -27.95 4.19
C SER A 148 -44.53 -26.47 4.59
N GLY A 149 -45.28 -26.00 5.60
CA GLY A 149 -45.32 -24.60 6.01
C GLY A 149 -43.94 -24.07 6.47
N SER A 150 -43.24 -24.87 7.28
CA SER A 150 -41.87 -24.55 7.73
C SER A 150 -40.89 -24.54 6.56
N ASP A 151 -40.96 -25.56 5.68
CA ASP A 151 -40.02 -25.69 4.57
C ASP A 151 -40.25 -24.61 3.49
N LYS A 152 -41.50 -24.18 3.26
CA LYS A 152 -41.83 -23.02 2.41
C LYS A 152 -41.22 -21.73 2.98
N SER A 153 -41.30 -21.55 4.29
CA SER A 153 -40.69 -20.38 4.94
C SER A 153 -39.15 -20.38 4.83
N ARG A 154 -38.53 -21.57 5.01
CA ARG A 154 -37.08 -21.75 4.81
C ARG A 154 -36.65 -21.47 3.36
N ALA A 155 -37.37 -22.02 2.39
CA ALA A 155 -37.09 -21.75 0.97
C ALA A 155 -37.25 -20.27 0.63
N LYS A 156 -38.26 -19.57 1.17
CA LYS A 156 -38.43 -18.13 1.01
C LYS A 156 -37.28 -17.36 1.67
N ALA A 157 -36.86 -17.73 2.85
CA ALA A 157 -35.71 -17.10 3.55
C ALA A 157 -34.41 -17.33 2.76
N ALA A 158 -34.14 -18.55 2.26
CA ALA A 158 -32.98 -18.85 1.43
C ALA A 158 -32.98 -18.05 0.12
N LYS A 159 -34.16 -17.86 -0.52
CA LYS A 159 -34.29 -16.99 -1.70
C LYS A 159 -33.92 -15.55 -1.40
N ILE A 160 -34.41 -14.99 -0.30
CA ILE A 160 -34.07 -13.62 0.11
C ILE A 160 -32.56 -13.52 0.41
N ALA A 161 -31.99 -14.51 1.10
CA ALA A 161 -30.55 -14.55 1.38
C ALA A 161 -29.71 -14.57 0.08
N SER A 162 -30.12 -15.38 -0.92
CA SER A 162 -29.48 -15.38 -2.25
C SER A 162 -29.55 -14.00 -2.92
N GLN A 163 -30.71 -13.34 -2.89
CA GLN A 163 -30.88 -12.01 -3.45
C GLN A 163 -30.00 -10.95 -2.76
N ILE A 164 -29.81 -11.04 -1.44
CA ILE A 164 -28.91 -10.14 -0.70
C ILE A 164 -27.47 -10.36 -1.17
N VAL A 165 -27.01 -11.63 -1.23
CA VAL A 165 -25.63 -11.94 -1.67
C VAL A 165 -25.39 -11.50 -3.10
N THR A 166 -26.38 -11.61 -3.99
CA THR A 166 -26.29 -11.11 -5.37
C THR A 166 -26.15 -9.59 -5.39
N ALA A 167 -26.96 -8.86 -4.63
CA ALA A 167 -26.87 -7.41 -4.54
C ALA A 167 -25.53 -6.94 -3.93
N ASP A 168 -25.01 -7.67 -2.95
CA ASP A 168 -23.69 -7.40 -2.37
C ASP A 168 -22.57 -7.63 -3.41
N ALA A 169 -22.66 -8.66 -4.23
CA ALA A 169 -21.72 -8.93 -5.29
C ALA A 169 -21.72 -7.83 -6.37
N ASP A 170 -22.91 -7.38 -6.79
CA ASP A 170 -23.07 -6.26 -7.74
C ASP A 170 -22.51 -4.95 -7.15
N PHE A 171 -22.71 -4.71 -5.86
CA PHE A 171 -22.12 -3.56 -5.18
C PHE A 171 -20.58 -3.65 -5.15
N LYS A 172 -20.05 -4.83 -4.83
CA LYS A 172 -18.60 -5.09 -4.78
C LYS A 172 -17.94 -4.88 -6.14
N GLU A 173 -18.59 -5.31 -7.23
CA GLU A 173 -18.10 -5.08 -8.59
C GLU A 173 -17.99 -3.59 -8.90
N ARG A 174 -19.03 -2.80 -8.61
CA ARG A 174 -18.99 -1.34 -8.78
C ARG A 174 -17.95 -0.68 -7.87
N GLN A 175 -17.79 -1.16 -6.65
CA GLN A 175 -16.79 -0.65 -5.71
C GLN A 175 -15.38 -0.85 -6.28
N ILE A 176 -15.02 -2.05 -6.69
CA ILE A 176 -13.69 -2.37 -7.23
C ILE A 176 -13.40 -1.58 -8.51
N GLU A 177 -14.38 -1.47 -9.41
CA GLU A 177 -14.22 -0.63 -10.60
C GLU A 177 -13.97 0.84 -10.24
N SER A 178 -14.71 1.38 -9.27
CA SER A 178 -14.49 2.75 -8.79
C SER A 178 -13.11 2.93 -8.13
N GLU A 179 -12.67 1.98 -7.32
CA GLU A 179 -11.37 2.00 -6.65
C GLU A 179 -10.22 1.90 -7.65
N TYR A 180 -10.37 1.08 -8.70
CA TYR A 180 -9.43 1.04 -9.82
C TYR A 180 -9.31 2.39 -10.52
N GLN A 181 -10.44 3.04 -10.83
CA GLN A 181 -10.41 4.36 -11.48
C GLN A 181 -9.76 5.42 -10.59
N GLN A 182 -10.01 5.39 -9.28
CA GLN A 182 -9.35 6.28 -8.32
C GLN A 182 -7.85 6.01 -8.25
N ALA A 183 -7.43 4.73 -8.24
CA ALA A 183 -6.02 4.35 -8.24
C ALA A 183 -5.32 4.82 -9.52
N LEU A 184 -5.97 4.71 -10.69
CA LEU A 184 -5.46 5.18 -11.97
C LEU A 184 -5.24 6.70 -11.96
N GLN A 185 -6.21 7.47 -11.46
CA GLN A 185 -6.09 8.93 -11.35
C GLN A 185 -5.00 9.33 -10.34
N ALA A 186 -4.88 8.62 -9.23
CA ALA A 186 -3.82 8.85 -8.27
C ALA A 186 -2.44 8.56 -8.86
N TYR A 187 -2.30 7.47 -9.61
CA TYR A 187 -1.07 7.12 -10.32
C TYR A 187 -0.66 8.22 -11.31
N GLN A 188 -1.57 8.64 -12.20
CA GLN A 188 -1.29 9.70 -13.17
C GLN A 188 -0.86 11.01 -12.51
N LYS A 189 -1.60 11.44 -11.48
CA LYS A 189 -1.28 12.65 -10.70
C LYS A 189 0.15 12.61 -10.15
N TRP A 190 0.51 11.49 -9.51
CA TRP A 190 1.80 11.41 -8.82
C TRP A 190 2.96 11.08 -9.77
N GLU A 191 2.69 10.42 -10.90
CA GLU A 191 3.65 10.25 -11.98
C GLU A 191 4.04 11.61 -12.59
N GLU A 192 3.05 12.45 -12.92
CA GLU A 192 3.29 13.82 -13.42
C GLU A 192 4.08 14.66 -12.40
N ALA A 193 3.69 14.62 -11.12
CA ALA A 193 4.40 15.34 -10.06
C ALA A 193 5.85 14.84 -9.91
N TRP A 194 6.07 13.53 -9.90
CA TRP A 194 7.43 12.96 -9.82
C TRP A 194 8.29 13.35 -11.02
N GLN A 195 7.75 13.29 -12.25
CA GLN A 195 8.45 13.69 -13.46
C GLN A 195 8.85 15.17 -13.43
N PHE A 196 7.96 16.05 -12.96
CA PHE A 196 8.26 17.47 -12.77
C PHE A 196 9.43 17.67 -11.78
N TYR A 197 9.37 17.06 -10.60
CA TYR A 197 10.46 17.18 -9.64
C TYR A 197 11.77 16.60 -10.18
N LYS A 198 11.73 15.42 -10.76
CA LYS A 198 12.91 14.72 -11.27
C LYS A 198 13.63 15.48 -12.38
N ASN A 199 12.87 16.03 -13.34
CA ASN A 199 13.43 16.60 -14.55
C ASN A 199 13.69 18.10 -14.46
N GLU A 200 12.95 18.82 -13.63
CA GLU A 200 12.99 20.28 -13.58
C GLU A 200 13.46 20.81 -12.20
N SER A 201 12.76 20.46 -11.13
CA SER A 201 13.00 21.11 -9.83
C SER A 201 14.24 20.61 -9.10
N LEU A 202 14.53 19.30 -9.08
CA LEU A 202 15.71 18.75 -8.41
C LEU A 202 17.03 19.25 -8.97
N PRO A 203 17.25 19.35 -10.30
CA PRO A 203 18.47 19.93 -10.85
C PRO A 203 18.69 21.37 -10.39
N LEU A 204 17.62 22.19 -10.34
CA LEU A 204 17.70 23.57 -9.89
C LEU A 204 17.97 23.67 -8.38
N ALA A 205 17.33 22.82 -7.55
CA ALA A 205 17.58 22.77 -6.12
C ALA A 205 19.03 22.36 -5.81
N GLU A 206 19.59 21.42 -6.56
CA GLU A 206 21.01 21.04 -6.42
C GLU A 206 21.95 22.17 -6.80
N GLU A 207 21.68 22.90 -7.89
CA GLU A 207 22.43 24.09 -8.30
C GLU A 207 22.35 25.18 -7.24
N GLN A 208 21.16 25.51 -6.72
CA GLN A 208 20.96 26.46 -5.65
C GLN A 208 21.76 26.08 -4.40
N ARG A 209 21.72 24.83 -3.99
CA ARG A 209 22.43 24.33 -2.81
C ARG A 209 23.96 24.45 -2.95
N LYS A 210 24.49 24.08 -4.12
CA LYS A 210 25.92 24.21 -4.41
C LYS A 210 26.35 25.65 -4.52
N GLY A 211 25.59 26.46 -5.24
CA GLY A 211 25.90 27.87 -5.48
C GLY A 211 25.78 28.73 -4.20
N ALA A 212 24.81 28.47 -3.35
CA ALA A 212 24.61 29.23 -2.11
C ALA A 212 25.81 29.20 -1.16
N LEU A 213 26.44 28.02 -0.98
CA LEU A 213 27.60 27.88 -0.10
C LEU A 213 28.81 28.63 -0.66
N LEU A 214 29.02 28.62 -1.97
CA LEU A 214 30.09 29.34 -2.63
C LEU A 214 29.85 30.87 -2.51
N ALA A 215 28.65 31.33 -2.87
CA ALA A 215 28.26 32.73 -2.83
C ALA A 215 28.38 33.33 -1.41
N TYR A 216 28.04 32.57 -0.38
CA TYR A 216 28.23 33.00 1.01
C TYR A 216 29.70 33.12 1.40
N ARG A 217 30.56 32.16 0.98
CA ARG A 217 32.01 32.19 1.23
C ARG A 217 32.69 33.37 0.55
N GLU A 218 32.22 33.76 -0.62
CA GLU A 218 32.74 34.89 -1.40
C GLU A 218 32.14 36.23 -0.97
N GLY A 219 31.21 36.23 0.00
CA GLY A 219 30.52 37.43 0.48
C GLY A 219 29.52 38.03 -0.52
N ALA A 220 29.14 37.25 -1.57
CA ALA A 220 28.16 37.67 -2.57
C ALA A 220 26.71 37.62 -2.05
N VAL A 221 26.44 36.84 -1.02
CA VAL A 221 25.17 36.77 -0.31
C VAL A 221 25.40 36.83 1.19
N ASP A 222 24.48 37.46 1.92
CA ASP A 222 24.52 37.50 3.38
C ASP A 222 23.98 36.22 4.02
N TYR A 223 24.05 36.12 5.34
CA TYR A 223 23.58 34.97 6.11
C TYR A 223 22.07 34.67 5.87
N ALA A 224 21.25 35.73 5.82
CA ALA A 224 19.80 35.56 5.69
C ALA A 224 19.44 35.02 4.30
N ALA A 225 20.03 35.58 3.24
CA ALA A 225 19.85 35.07 1.87
C ALA A 225 20.37 33.64 1.72
N PHE A 226 21.56 33.32 2.23
CA PHE A 226 22.09 31.95 2.24
C PHE A 226 21.12 30.97 2.88
N THR A 227 20.64 31.27 4.09
CA THR A 227 19.73 30.38 4.82
C THR A 227 18.41 30.19 4.10
N GLN A 228 17.89 31.21 3.45
CA GLN A 228 16.66 31.11 2.67
C GLN A 228 16.86 30.23 1.45
N ILE A 229 17.90 30.45 0.65
CA ILE A 229 18.20 29.63 -0.55
C ILE A 229 18.36 28.15 -0.18
N ILE A 230 19.11 27.84 0.88
CA ILE A 230 19.31 26.46 1.33
C ILE A 230 17.99 25.85 1.82
N ARG A 231 17.16 26.61 2.52
CA ARG A 231 15.86 26.12 2.99
C ARG A 231 14.93 25.77 1.83
N ASP A 232 14.87 26.64 0.83
CA ASP A 232 14.01 26.44 -0.34
C ASP A 232 14.48 25.23 -1.16
N ALA A 233 15.79 25.06 -1.34
CA ALA A 233 16.36 23.87 -1.99
C ALA A 233 16.06 22.59 -1.22
N ILE A 234 16.21 22.60 0.12
CA ILE A 234 15.85 21.44 0.97
C ILE A 234 14.36 21.11 0.85
N GLN A 235 13.50 22.14 0.87
CA GLN A 235 12.06 21.91 0.76
C GLN A 235 11.73 21.23 -0.58
N THR A 236 12.29 21.71 -1.68
CA THR A 236 12.14 21.08 -3.00
C THR A 236 12.60 19.61 -3.02
N GLU A 237 13.76 19.33 -2.41
CA GLU A 237 14.25 17.95 -2.31
C GLU A 237 13.35 17.05 -1.44
N MET A 238 12.74 17.59 -0.39
CA MET A 238 11.78 16.87 0.45
C MET A 238 10.46 16.60 -0.28
N ASP A 239 9.93 17.61 -0.97
CA ASP A 239 8.71 17.49 -1.77
C ASP A 239 8.88 16.47 -2.90
N ALA A 240 10.08 16.44 -3.52
CA ALA A 240 10.42 15.42 -4.51
C ALA A 240 10.43 13.99 -3.95
N LEU A 241 10.95 13.80 -2.72
CA LEU A 241 10.92 12.50 -2.05
C LEU A 241 9.50 12.08 -1.70
N GLU A 242 8.67 13.02 -1.26
CA GLU A 242 7.25 12.77 -1.01
C GLU A 242 6.52 12.40 -2.31
N ALA A 243 6.75 13.13 -3.40
CA ALA A 243 6.16 12.81 -4.71
C ALA A 243 6.57 11.41 -5.19
N LEU A 244 7.83 11.01 -5.00
CA LEU A 244 8.30 9.67 -5.33
C LEU A 244 7.62 8.58 -4.48
N GLU A 245 7.48 8.80 -3.17
CA GLU A 245 6.80 7.88 -2.27
C GLU A 245 5.33 7.68 -2.67
N GLN A 246 4.64 8.79 -2.92
CA GLN A 246 3.23 8.76 -3.35
C GLN A 246 3.07 8.12 -4.73
N TYR A 247 3.99 8.38 -5.66
CA TYR A 247 4.02 7.73 -6.98
C TYR A 247 4.15 6.21 -6.85
N LEU A 248 5.13 5.73 -6.08
CA LEU A 248 5.33 4.29 -5.87
C LEU A 248 4.13 3.65 -5.16
N THR A 249 3.57 4.33 -4.17
CA THR A 249 2.36 3.85 -3.46
C THR A 249 1.16 3.75 -4.40
N ALA A 250 0.95 4.76 -5.24
CA ALA A 250 -0.13 4.75 -6.23
C ALA A 250 0.07 3.68 -7.30
N LEU A 251 1.32 3.48 -7.74
CA LEU A 251 1.69 2.42 -8.68
C LEU A 251 1.33 1.04 -8.15
N PHE A 252 1.82 0.67 -6.95
CA PHE A 252 1.53 -0.65 -6.36
C PHE A 252 0.04 -0.84 -6.05
N LYS A 253 -0.66 0.24 -5.67
CA LYS A 253 -2.10 0.20 -5.51
C LYS A 253 -2.81 -0.07 -6.85
N LEU A 254 -2.36 0.51 -7.94
CA LEU A 254 -2.92 0.25 -9.27
C LEU A 254 -2.62 -1.18 -9.74
N GLU A 255 -1.41 -1.68 -9.50
CA GLU A 255 -1.03 -3.07 -9.79
C GLU A 255 -1.95 -4.07 -9.08
N TYR A 256 -2.33 -3.82 -7.83
CA TYR A 256 -3.26 -4.67 -7.09
C TYR A 256 -4.59 -4.91 -7.81
N TYR A 257 -5.08 -3.93 -8.56
CA TYR A 257 -6.33 -4.06 -9.31
C TYR A 257 -6.15 -4.65 -10.73
N THR A 258 -4.91 -4.85 -11.16
CA THR A 258 -4.59 -5.36 -12.52
C THR A 258 -3.97 -6.76 -12.51
N LEU A 259 -3.71 -7.31 -11.31
CA LEU A 259 -3.29 -8.69 -11.11
C LEU A 259 -4.48 -9.63 -11.31
#